data_a26e5807e173c72cc6c6e7420f72d26f
#
_entry.id   a26e5807e173c72cc6c6e7420f72d26f
#
_cell.length_a   1.000
_cell.length_b   1.000
_cell.length_c   1.000
_cell.angle_alpha   90.00
_cell.angle_beta   90.00
_cell.angle_gamma   90.00
#
_symmetry.space_group_name_H-M   'P 1'
#
loop_
_entity.id
_entity.type
_entity.pdbx_description
1 polymer ?
#
loop_
_entity_poly.entity_id
_entity_poly.type
_entity_poly.pdbx_seq_one_letter_code
_entity_poly.pdbx_strand_id
1 'polypeptide(L)'
;MKRIICIASTAILLLISLTSAGPARDSYRIKTVVIDAGHGGHDSGCLGASAKEKHVALDIALRLGKMIESNYPDIKVVYTRKTDVFIPLHERANIANRAHADLFICIHLNSGGKGAYGSETYVMGNHKTEDNLNVAKRENAAILLEDDYQKKYDGFDPNSPEANIIFSLYQSQFMNQSLMLASNIQEEFSDYAGRYNRGVKQAGFLVLYKTAMPAVLIECGFLTHEPEEKFLNNEKGQGTMATAIFRAFKEYKIDMEAGGESSSPEPAGQEPRPDPRPDPVPPPVIKDTVIKTPVSETAPVKTNPAPEKTTPPPAPAPKPAIKEPVVSEAANPAVYITIQIGASKNPQVDNAKYAKMDGVRP
;
A
#
# COMPACT_ATOMS: atom_id res chain seq x y z
N MET A 1 -65.84 -15.24 -34.12
CA MET A 1 -64.49 -14.74 -34.54
C MET A 1 -63.94 -13.62 -33.64
N LYS A 2 -64.61 -12.55 -33.34
CA LYS A 2 -64.08 -11.45 -32.50
C LYS A 2 -63.64 -11.85 -31.09
N ARG A 3 -64.33 -12.78 -30.42
CA ARG A 3 -63.95 -13.26 -29.08
C ARG A 3 -62.70 -14.17 -29.04
N ILE A 4 -62.49 -14.93 -30.12
CA ILE A 4 -61.31 -15.81 -30.26
C ILE A 4 -60.05 -14.97 -30.52
N ILE A 5 -60.17 -13.86 -31.29
CA ILE A 5 -59.08 -12.93 -31.57
C ILE A 5 -58.63 -12.17 -30.28
N CYS A 6 -59.60 -11.75 -29.42
CA CYS A 6 -59.26 -11.11 -28.13
C CYS A 6 -58.52 -12.06 -27.19
N ILE A 7 -58.90 -13.35 -27.10
CA ILE A 7 -58.25 -14.36 -26.23
C ILE A 7 -56.84 -14.67 -26.75
N ALA A 8 -56.66 -14.77 -28.06
CA ALA A 8 -55.33 -14.97 -28.65
C ALA A 8 -54.39 -13.78 -28.42
N SER A 9 -54.91 -12.55 -28.53
CA SER A 9 -54.10 -11.30 -28.27
C SER A 9 -53.69 -11.21 -26.81
N THR A 10 -54.55 -11.52 -25.83
CA THR A 10 -54.19 -11.49 -24.41
C THR A 10 -53.22 -12.61 -24.04
N ALA A 11 -53.29 -13.81 -24.64
CA ALA A 11 -52.34 -14.88 -24.43
C ALA A 11 -50.93 -14.54 -24.99
N ILE A 12 -50.86 -13.87 -26.14
CA ILE A 12 -49.59 -13.41 -26.72
C ILE A 12 -48.97 -12.31 -25.88
N LEU A 13 -49.73 -11.34 -25.35
CA LEU A 13 -49.22 -10.31 -24.45
C LEU A 13 -48.71 -10.93 -23.12
N LEU A 14 -49.37 -11.97 -22.59
CA LEU A 14 -48.92 -12.63 -21.37
C LEU A 14 -47.67 -13.48 -21.61
N LEU A 15 -47.45 -14.05 -22.79
CA LEU A 15 -46.26 -14.79 -23.17
C LEU A 15 -45.03 -13.83 -23.34
N ILE A 16 -45.25 -12.65 -23.86
CA ILE A 16 -44.19 -11.63 -24.04
C ILE A 16 -43.69 -11.10 -22.69
N SER A 17 -44.56 -10.98 -21.69
CA SER A 17 -44.20 -10.55 -20.35
C SER A 17 -43.38 -11.59 -19.53
N LEU A 18 -43.38 -12.87 -19.92
CA LEU A 18 -42.61 -13.92 -19.24
C LEU A 18 -41.16 -14.07 -19.79
N THR A 19 -40.83 -13.46 -20.93
CA THR A 19 -39.52 -13.63 -21.55
C THR A 19 -38.52 -12.53 -21.25
N SER A 20 -38.89 -11.52 -20.44
CA SER A 20 -38.00 -10.42 -20.08
C SER A 20 -37.17 -10.66 -18.79
N ALA A 21 -37.09 -11.88 -18.26
CA ALA A 21 -36.08 -12.26 -17.33
C ALA A 21 -34.76 -12.44 -18.12
N GLY A 22 -34.05 -11.34 -18.38
CA GLY A 22 -32.68 -11.41 -18.85
C GLY A 22 -31.85 -12.30 -17.91
N PRO A 23 -30.75 -12.91 -18.37
CA PRO A 23 -29.89 -13.68 -17.48
C PRO A 23 -29.60 -12.83 -16.27
N ALA A 24 -29.87 -13.32 -15.07
CA ALA A 24 -29.48 -12.67 -13.83
C ALA A 24 -27.97 -12.43 -13.95
N ARG A 25 -27.57 -11.15 -14.08
CA ARG A 25 -26.16 -10.80 -14.01
C ARG A 25 -25.69 -11.28 -12.63
N ASP A 26 -24.70 -12.15 -12.61
CA ASP A 26 -24.03 -12.51 -11.36
C ASP A 26 -23.62 -11.19 -10.69
N SER A 27 -24.31 -10.85 -9.61
CA SER A 27 -23.98 -9.65 -8.84
C SER A 27 -22.54 -9.80 -8.33
N TYR A 28 -21.72 -8.77 -8.53
CA TYR A 28 -20.36 -8.74 -8.00
C TYR A 28 -20.40 -9.05 -6.50
N ARG A 29 -19.54 -9.93 -6.05
CA ARG A 29 -19.40 -10.27 -4.63
C ARG A 29 -17.94 -10.32 -4.23
N ILE A 30 -17.63 -9.77 -3.08
CA ILE A 30 -16.31 -9.90 -2.46
C ILE A 30 -16.19 -11.33 -1.92
N LYS A 31 -15.28 -12.12 -2.48
CA LYS A 31 -15.03 -13.53 -2.12
C LYS A 31 -13.67 -13.74 -1.47
N THR A 32 -12.68 -12.91 -1.80
CA THR A 32 -11.32 -13.04 -1.28
C THR A 32 -10.78 -11.68 -0.88
N VAL A 33 -10.35 -11.56 0.37
CA VAL A 33 -9.68 -10.36 0.92
C VAL A 33 -8.28 -10.74 1.32
N VAL A 34 -7.29 -9.98 0.85
CA VAL A 34 -5.90 -10.10 1.33
C VAL A 34 -5.61 -9.01 2.35
N ILE A 35 -5.10 -9.41 3.50
CA ILE A 35 -4.65 -8.51 4.55
C ILE A 35 -3.13 -8.61 4.62
N ASP A 36 -2.49 -7.47 4.39
CA ASP A 36 -1.05 -7.33 4.46
C ASP A 36 -0.66 -6.61 5.74
N ALA A 37 0.10 -7.27 6.59
CA ALA A 37 0.74 -6.63 7.74
C ALA A 37 2.10 -6.11 7.30
N GLY A 38 2.28 -4.80 7.27
CA GLY A 38 3.53 -4.17 6.86
C GLY A 38 4.75 -4.70 7.60
N HIS A 39 5.92 -4.64 6.97
CA HIS A 39 7.22 -5.06 7.55
C HIS A 39 7.26 -6.52 7.98
N GLY A 40 8.15 -6.87 8.94
CA GLY A 40 8.29 -8.22 9.50
C GLY A 40 9.71 -8.76 9.44
N GLY A 41 10.03 -9.74 10.32
CA GLY A 41 11.35 -10.32 10.40
C GLY A 41 12.44 -9.30 10.75
N HIS A 42 13.43 -9.15 9.88
CA HIS A 42 14.52 -8.18 10.05
C HIS A 42 14.09 -6.72 9.74
N ASP A 43 12.99 -6.51 9.04
CA ASP A 43 12.39 -5.19 8.84
C ASP A 43 11.48 -4.85 10.01
N SER A 44 11.91 -3.93 10.86
CA SER A 44 11.13 -3.51 12.03
C SER A 44 10.01 -2.56 11.71
N GLY A 45 10.04 -1.89 10.55
CA GLY A 45 9.29 -0.68 10.31
C GLY A 45 9.72 0.46 11.23
N CYS A 46 8.88 1.45 11.42
CA CYS A 46 9.15 2.55 12.33
C CYS A 46 9.19 2.08 13.81
N LEU A 47 9.91 2.86 14.61
CA LEU A 47 10.12 2.58 16.03
C LEU A 47 9.45 3.64 16.89
N GLY A 48 8.65 3.20 17.85
CA GLY A 48 8.24 3.97 19.00
C GLY A 48 9.27 3.91 20.12
N ALA A 49 8.93 4.40 21.29
CA ALA A 49 9.77 4.28 22.47
C ALA A 49 9.87 2.81 22.98
N SER A 50 8.80 2.05 22.81
CA SER A 50 8.68 0.64 23.26
C SER A 50 8.11 -0.30 22.21
N ALA A 51 7.43 0.22 21.17
CA ALA A 51 6.79 -0.53 20.13
C ALA A 51 7.61 -0.58 18.84
N LYS A 52 7.42 -1.67 18.08
CA LYS A 52 7.88 -1.80 16.69
C LYS A 52 6.66 -1.92 15.80
N GLU A 53 6.65 -1.19 14.69
CA GLU A 53 5.55 -1.21 13.75
C GLU A 53 5.15 -2.62 13.32
N LYS A 54 6.11 -3.45 12.94
CA LYS A 54 5.87 -4.82 12.49
C LYS A 54 5.01 -5.67 13.42
N HIS A 55 5.09 -5.45 14.73
CA HIS A 55 4.30 -6.19 15.71
C HIS A 55 2.88 -5.64 15.79
N VAL A 56 2.74 -4.32 15.91
CA VAL A 56 1.43 -3.66 16.02
C VAL A 56 0.62 -3.86 14.73
N ALA A 57 1.25 -3.71 13.57
CA ALA A 57 0.60 -3.96 12.27
C ALA A 57 0.11 -5.42 12.16
N LEU A 58 0.92 -6.39 12.61
CA LEU A 58 0.52 -7.80 12.62
C LEU A 58 -0.68 -8.05 13.55
N ASP A 59 -0.66 -7.50 14.76
CA ASP A 59 -1.74 -7.68 15.73
C ASP A 59 -3.06 -7.10 15.21
N ILE A 60 -3.05 -5.92 14.59
CA ILE A 60 -4.23 -5.31 13.97
C ILE A 60 -4.71 -6.16 12.78
N ALA A 61 -3.80 -6.61 11.92
CA ALA A 61 -4.12 -7.43 10.74
C ALA A 61 -4.79 -8.76 11.12
N LEU A 62 -4.26 -9.45 12.13
CA LEU A 62 -4.83 -10.72 12.60
C LEU A 62 -6.20 -10.53 13.24
N ARG A 63 -6.41 -9.45 14.01
CA ARG A 63 -7.71 -9.10 14.59
C ARG A 63 -8.74 -8.77 13.51
N LEU A 64 -8.36 -7.97 12.50
CA LEU A 64 -9.22 -7.65 11.37
C LEU A 64 -9.65 -8.92 10.62
N GLY A 65 -8.71 -9.75 10.25
CA GLY A 65 -9.02 -10.97 9.51
C GLY A 65 -9.91 -11.93 10.28
N LYS A 66 -9.68 -12.10 11.59
CA LYS A 66 -10.56 -12.89 12.46
C LYS A 66 -11.99 -12.33 12.48
N MET A 67 -12.16 -11.00 12.48
CA MET A 67 -13.49 -10.38 12.41
C MET A 67 -14.18 -10.67 11.08
N ILE A 68 -13.45 -10.57 9.95
CA ILE A 68 -14.00 -10.89 8.62
C ILE A 68 -14.39 -12.37 8.55
N GLU A 69 -13.49 -13.28 8.92
CA GLU A 69 -13.73 -14.74 8.91
C GLU A 69 -14.95 -15.14 9.77
N SER A 70 -15.12 -14.47 10.92
CA SER A 70 -16.21 -14.79 11.85
C SER A 70 -17.58 -14.25 11.40
N ASN A 71 -17.61 -13.10 10.70
CA ASN A 71 -18.85 -12.44 10.29
C ASN A 71 -19.26 -12.81 8.84
N TYR A 72 -18.29 -13.21 8.02
CA TYR A 72 -18.48 -13.56 6.60
C TYR A 72 -17.73 -14.85 6.28
N PRO A 73 -18.26 -16.01 6.69
CA PRO A 73 -17.59 -17.31 6.51
C PRO A 73 -17.46 -17.74 5.03
N ASP A 74 -18.16 -17.08 4.12
CA ASP A 74 -18.05 -17.22 2.68
C ASP A 74 -16.92 -16.40 2.06
N ILE A 75 -16.30 -15.49 2.84
CA ILE A 75 -15.14 -14.69 2.40
C ILE A 75 -13.85 -15.40 2.82
N LYS A 76 -13.02 -15.70 1.83
CA LYS A 76 -11.67 -16.21 2.06
C LYS A 76 -10.74 -15.06 2.48
N VAL A 77 -10.19 -15.13 3.69
CA VAL A 77 -9.13 -14.21 4.15
C VAL A 77 -7.76 -14.83 3.91
N VAL A 78 -6.91 -14.11 3.20
CA VAL A 78 -5.51 -14.48 2.95
C VAL A 78 -4.62 -13.43 3.61
N TYR A 79 -3.59 -13.87 4.32
CA TYR A 79 -2.62 -12.98 4.95
C TYR A 79 -1.29 -13.08 4.23
N THR A 80 -0.61 -11.97 4.03
CA THR A 80 0.76 -12.01 3.51
C THR A 80 1.72 -12.64 4.53
N ARG A 81 1.46 -12.41 5.84
CA ARG A 81 2.13 -13.08 6.96
C ARG A 81 1.19 -13.21 8.15
N LYS A 82 1.39 -14.26 8.94
CA LYS A 82 0.70 -14.51 10.22
C LYS A 82 1.65 -14.53 11.41
N THR A 83 2.93 -14.38 11.15
CA THR A 83 4.01 -14.38 12.15
C THR A 83 5.01 -13.28 11.84
N ASP A 84 6.01 -13.11 12.70
CA ASP A 84 7.08 -12.13 12.48
C ASP A 84 8.13 -12.65 11.48
N VAL A 85 7.73 -12.67 10.19
CA VAL A 85 8.59 -13.02 9.05
C VAL A 85 8.63 -11.87 8.05
N PHE A 86 9.76 -11.73 7.37
CA PHE A 86 9.93 -10.76 6.29
C PHE A 86 9.31 -11.28 5.00
N ILE A 87 8.50 -10.47 4.35
CA ILE A 87 7.93 -10.73 3.01
C ILE A 87 8.33 -9.57 2.10
N PRO A 88 9.03 -9.82 0.99
CA PRO A 88 9.40 -8.81 0.00
C PRO A 88 8.18 -8.03 -0.53
N LEU A 89 8.35 -6.74 -0.85
CA LEU A 89 7.20 -5.90 -1.27
C LEU A 89 6.50 -6.47 -2.52
N HIS A 90 7.26 -6.90 -3.53
CA HIS A 90 6.69 -7.49 -4.75
C HIS A 90 5.91 -8.78 -4.46
N GLU A 91 6.33 -9.57 -3.46
CA GLU A 91 5.69 -10.83 -3.12
C GLU A 91 4.33 -10.61 -2.42
N ARG A 92 4.17 -9.52 -1.67
CA ARG A 92 2.88 -9.15 -1.05
C ARG A 92 1.80 -8.95 -2.12
N ALA A 93 2.11 -8.16 -3.16
CA ALA A 93 1.21 -7.99 -4.31
C ALA A 93 0.99 -9.31 -5.08
N ASN A 94 2.04 -10.12 -5.26
CA ASN A 94 1.93 -11.42 -5.92
C ASN A 94 1.03 -12.39 -5.16
N ILE A 95 1.08 -12.42 -3.82
CA ILE A 95 0.17 -13.23 -2.98
C ILE A 95 -1.29 -12.82 -3.27
N ALA A 96 -1.57 -11.51 -3.33
CA ALA A 96 -2.91 -11.02 -3.60
C ALA A 96 -3.37 -11.39 -5.02
N ASN A 97 -2.52 -11.20 -6.01
CA ASN A 97 -2.83 -11.51 -7.41
C ASN A 97 -3.04 -13.02 -7.63
N ARG A 98 -2.19 -13.88 -7.06
CA ARG A 98 -2.37 -15.34 -7.12
C ARG A 98 -3.62 -15.84 -6.39
N ALA A 99 -4.01 -15.13 -5.33
CA ALA A 99 -5.25 -15.44 -4.61
C ALA A 99 -6.50 -14.97 -5.37
N HIS A 100 -6.35 -14.26 -6.50
CA HIS A 100 -7.44 -13.58 -7.20
C HIS A 100 -8.29 -12.76 -6.23
N ALA A 101 -7.60 -11.95 -5.40
CA ALA A 101 -8.27 -11.18 -4.37
C ALA A 101 -9.16 -10.08 -4.96
N ASP A 102 -10.30 -9.85 -4.32
CA ASP A 102 -11.22 -8.77 -4.65
C ASP A 102 -10.84 -7.47 -3.94
N LEU A 103 -9.99 -7.58 -2.90
CA LEU A 103 -9.56 -6.45 -2.07
C LEU A 103 -8.20 -6.73 -1.43
N PHE A 104 -7.34 -5.70 -1.39
CA PHE A 104 -6.05 -5.71 -0.70
C PHE A 104 -6.00 -4.60 0.36
N ILE A 105 -5.77 -4.97 1.61
CA ILE A 105 -5.71 -4.07 2.76
C ILE A 105 -4.33 -4.18 3.39
N CYS A 106 -3.49 -3.16 3.24
CA CYS A 106 -2.16 -3.08 3.83
C CYS A 106 -2.20 -2.21 5.09
N ILE A 107 -1.66 -2.73 6.19
CA ILE A 107 -1.71 -2.10 7.52
C ILE A 107 -0.30 -1.70 7.94
N HIS A 108 -0.14 -0.41 8.21
CA HIS A 108 1.08 0.27 8.63
C HIS A 108 0.85 1.19 9.83
N LEU A 109 1.93 1.70 10.38
CA LEU A 109 1.94 2.75 11.39
C LEU A 109 2.98 3.81 11.02
N ASN A 110 2.57 5.05 11.06
CA ASN A 110 3.37 6.18 10.63
C ASN A 110 4.46 6.59 11.64
N SER A 111 5.44 7.34 11.12
CA SER A 111 6.40 8.08 11.94
C SER A 111 6.51 9.51 11.43
N GLY A 112 6.76 10.44 12.34
CA GLY A 112 6.87 11.86 12.00
C GLY A 112 7.63 12.67 13.03
N GLY A 113 7.79 13.97 12.76
CA GLY A 113 8.39 14.91 13.69
C GLY A 113 7.56 15.09 14.96
N LYS A 114 8.12 15.84 15.93
CA LYS A 114 7.44 16.13 17.20
C LYS A 114 6.05 16.75 16.95
N GLY A 115 5.02 16.09 17.48
CA GLY A 115 3.63 16.55 17.38
C GLY A 115 2.85 16.02 16.18
N ALA A 116 3.42 15.19 15.31
CA ALA A 116 2.66 14.49 14.27
C ALA A 116 1.81 13.38 14.91
N TYR A 117 0.50 13.39 14.64
CA TYR A 117 -0.46 12.41 15.16
C TYR A 117 -1.66 12.27 14.22
N GLY A 118 -2.47 11.24 14.44
CA GLY A 118 -3.67 10.92 13.65
C GLY A 118 -3.47 9.80 12.65
N SER A 119 -4.53 9.46 11.93
CA SER A 119 -4.53 8.39 10.93
C SER A 119 -4.64 8.95 9.52
N GLU A 120 -4.10 8.24 8.56
CA GLU A 120 -4.19 8.54 7.13
C GLU A 120 -4.35 7.26 6.33
N THR A 121 -5.06 7.31 5.21
CA THR A 121 -5.20 6.16 4.31
C THR A 121 -4.77 6.55 2.92
N TYR A 122 -3.90 5.73 2.34
CA TYR A 122 -3.32 5.96 1.03
C TYR A 122 -3.91 5.03 -0.02
N VAL A 123 -4.08 5.57 -1.21
CA VAL A 123 -4.33 4.81 -2.43
C VAL A 123 -3.19 5.03 -3.42
N MET A 124 -3.01 4.09 -4.34
CA MET A 124 -2.00 4.21 -5.39
C MET A 124 -2.30 5.40 -6.30
N GLY A 125 -1.34 6.30 -6.46
CA GLY A 125 -1.49 7.47 -7.31
C GLY A 125 -0.37 8.48 -7.13
N ASN A 126 -0.53 9.66 -7.74
CA ASN A 126 0.45 10.73 -7.66
C ASN A 126 0.43 11.37 -6.27
N HIS A 127 1.58 11.49 -5.65
CA HIS A 127 1.72 12.28 -4.44
C HIS A 127 1.43 13.77 -4.75
N LYS A 128 0.64 14.40 -3.89
CA LYS A 128 0.28 15.82 -4.03
C LYS A 128 1.11 16.74 -3.14
N THR A 129 1.82 16.19 -2.16
CA THR A 129 2.64 16.92 -1.22
C THR A 129 3.96 16.19 -1.00
N GLU A 130 4.98 16.92 -0.55
CA GLU A 130 6.27 16.33 -0.17
C GLU A 130 6.13 15.35 1.00
N ASP A 131 5.23 15.64 1.94
CA ASP A 131 4.95 14.75 3.05
C ASP A 131 4.46 13.37 2.57
N ASN A 132 3.52 13.35 1.59
CA ASN A 132 3.03 12.09 1.02
C ASN A 132 4.15 11.32 0.31
N LEU A 133 5.02 12.04 -0.40
CA LEU A 133 6.20 11.46 -1.04
C LEU A 133 7.15 10.85 0.00
N ASN A 134 7.38 11.54 1.11
CA ASN A 134 8.29 11.07 2.16
C ASN A 134 7.77 9.80 2.84
N VAL A 135 6.45 9.68 3.05
CA VAL A 135 5.85 8.43 3.53
C VAL A 135 6.09 7.31 2.53
N ALA A 136 5.77 7.52 1.24
CA ALA A 136 5.98 6.49 0.22
C ALA A 136 7.46 6.09 0.06
N LYS A 137 8.39 7.04 0.12
CA LYS A 137 9.84 6.75 0.09
C LYS A 137 10.27 5.87 1.27
N ARG A 138 9.77 6.16 2.47
CA ARG A 138 10.08 5.38 3.66
C ARG A 138 9.59 3.94 3.52
N GLU A 139 8.34 3.74 3.10
CA GLU A 139 7.78 2.41 2.94
C GLU A 139 8.43 1.64 1.77
N ASN A 140 8.69 2.32 0.66
CA ASN A 140 9.40 1.72 -0.46
C ASN A 140 10.85 1.36 -0.14
N ALA A 141 11.49 2.04 0.84
CA ALA A 141 12.86 1.74 1.25
C ALA A 141 13.04 0.32 1.82
N ALA A 142 11.96 -0.38 2.17
CA ALA A 142 12.01 -1.79 2.57
C ALA A 142 12.67 -2.70 1.52
N ILE A 143 12.62 -2.34 0.22
CA ILE A 143 13.33 -3.09 -0.83
C ILE A 143 14.86 -3.11 -0.64
N LEU A 144 15.41 -2.07 0.00
CA LEU A 144 16.86 -1.99 0.25
C LEU A 144 17.34 -3.06 1.24
N LEU A 145 16.43 -3.72 1.95
CA LEU A 145 16.67 -4.84 2.84
C LEU A 145 16.62 -6.19 2.12
N GLU A 146 16.30 -6.20 0.82
CA GLU A 146 16.20 -7.41 0.01
C GLU A 146 17.50 -7.68 -0.76
N ASP A 147 17.90 -8.95 -0.81
CA ASP A 147 18.97 -9.39 -1.70
C ASP A 147 18.54 -9.18 -3.17
N ASP A 148 19.47 -8.67 -3.99
CA ASP A 148 19.27 -8.44 -5.43
C ASP A 148 18.07 -7.53 -5.78
N TYR A 149 17.72 -6.57 -4.91
CA TYR A 149 16.57 -5.68 -5.11
C TYR A 149 16.62 -4.96 -6.46
N GLN A 150 17.77 -4.50 -6.91
CA GLN A 150 17.93 -3.81 -8.19
C GLN A 150 17.40 -4.65 -9.37
N LYS A 151 17.68 -5.96 -9.34
CA LYS A 151 17.22 -6.89 -10.39
C LYS A 151 15.71 -7.18 -10.26
N LYS A 152 15.21 -7.30 -9.03
CA LYS A 152 13.80 -7.61 -8.76
C LYS A 152 12.86 -6.45 -9.06
N TYR A 153 13.36 -5.23 -8.97
CA TYR A 153 12.59 -3.99 -9.17
C TYR A 153 13.07 -3.18 -10.38
N ASP A 154 13.70 -3.83 -11.37
CA ASP A 154 14.11 -3.22 -12.64
C ASP A 154 14.97 -1.94 -12.46
N GLY A 155 15.85 -1.94 -11.44
CA GLY A 155 16.71 -0.80 -11.12
C GLY A 155 16.00 0.34 -10.39
N PHE A 156 14.79 0.14 -9.90
CA PHE A 156 14.08 1.16 -9.12
C PHE A 156 14.87 1.52 -7.86
N ASP A 157 15.14 2.82 -7.68
CA ASP A 157 15.70 3.37 -6.46
C ASP A 157 14.66 4.26 -5.76
N PRO A 158 14.18 3.88 -4.56
CA PRO A 158 13.15 4.65 -3.85
C PRO A 158 13.58 6.08 -3.51
N ASN A 159 14.87 6.37 -3.52
CA ASN A 159 15.43 7.69 -3.24
C ASN A 159 15.59 8.55 -4.48
N SER A 160 15.48 7.99 -5.69
CA SER A 160 15.68 8.74 -6.92
C SER A 160 14.44 9.58 -7.30
N PRO A 161 14.64 10.77 -7.89
CA PRO A 161 13.53 11.55 -8.45
C PRO A 161 12.79 10.80 -9.56
N GLU A 162 13.51 10.00 -10.36
CA GLU A 162 12.98 9.22 -11.48
C GLU A 162 11.99 8.16 -11.04
N ALA A 163 12.21 7.55 -9.87
CA ALA A 163 11.30 6.58 -9.28
C ALA A 163 9.88 7.14 -9.12
N ASN A 164 9.78 8.44 -8.80
CA ASN A 164 8.50 9.10 -8.59
C ASN A 164 7.76 9.38 -9.93
N ILE A 165 8.52 9.53 -11.03
CA ILE A 165 7.94 9.76 -12.37
C ILE A 165 7.20 8.49 -12.84
N ILE A 166 7.73 7.30 -12.58
CA ILE A 166 7.09 6.03 -12.95
C ILE A 166 5.69 5.93 -12.33
N PHE A 167 5.55 6.27 -11.06
CA PHE A 167 4.24 6.25 -10.40
C PHE A 167 3.30 7.35 -10.88
N SER A 168 3.83 8.47 -11.38
CA SER A 168 3.01 9.56 -11.94
C SER A 168 2.31 9.16 -13.23
N LEU A 169 2.87 8.21 -13.97
CA LEU A 169 2.29 7.68 -15.21
C LEU A 169 1.32 6.51 -14.94
N TYR A 170 1.34 5.95 -13.73
CA TYR A 170 0.47 4.85 -13.37
C TYR A 170 -0.86 5.34 -12.82
N GLN A 171 -1.93 5.02 -13.54
CA GLN A 171 -3.29 5.30 -13.11
C GLN A 171 -3.99 3.96 -12.79
N SER A 172 -4.31 3.73 -11.52
CA SER A 172 -5.01 2.52 -11.12
C SER A 172 -6.43 2.51 -11.69
N GLN A 173 -6.79 1.45 -12.39
CA GLN A 173 -8.16 1.22 -12.84
C GLN A 173 -9.14 1.03 -11.66
N PHE A 174 -8.62 0.75 -10.46
CA PHE A 174 -9.41 0.56 -9.24
C PHE A 174 -9.40 1.79 -8.33
N MET A 175 -9.01 2.95 -8.86
CA MET A 175 -8.86 4.17 -8.06
C MET A 175 -10.14 4.53 -7.28
N ASN A 176 -11.30 4.51 -7.94
CA ASN A 176 -12.56 4.91 -7.31
C ASN A 176 -12.95 3.97 -6.18
N GLN A 177 -12.81 2.66 -6.38
CA GLN A 177 -13.10 1.65 -5.36
C GLN A 177 -12.12 1.76 -4.17
N SER A 178 -10.85 2.00 -4.46
CA SER A 178 -9.84 2.21 -3.42
C SER A 178 -10.11 3.49 -2.61
N LEU A 179 -10.51 4.59 -3.28
CA LEU A 179 -10.87 5.84 -2.61
C LEU A 179 -12.12 5.68 -1.73
N MET A 180 -13.13 4.92 -2.18
CA MET A 180 -14.32 4.62 -1.39
C MET A 180 -13.95 3.90 -0.09
N LEU A 181 -13.19 2.82 -0.16
CA LEU A 181 -12.74 2.12 1.05
C LEU A 181 -11.89 3.01 1.95
N ALA A 182 -10.96 3.78 1.38
CA ALA A 182 -10.09 4.67 2.13
C ALA A 182 -10.88 5.76 2.87
N SER A 183 -11.95 6.29 2.25
CA SER A 183 -12.86 7.26 2.89
C SER A 183 -13.57 6.64 4.08
N ASN A 184 -14.22 5.50 3.88
CA ASN A 184 -14.93 4.78 4.94
C ASN A 184 -13.99 4.46 6.12
N ILE A 185 -12.72 4.08 5.85
CA ILE A 185 -11.73 3.82 6.90
C ILE A 185 -11.43 5.09 7.70
N GLN A 186 -11.22 6.23 7.03
CA GLN A 186 -10.91 7.48 7.71
C GLN A 186 -12.10 8.03 8.50
N GLU A 187 -13.33 7.84 8.02
CA GLU A 187 -14.56 8.16 8.75
C GLU A 187 -14.68 7.32 10.02
N GLU A 188 -14.50 5.99 9.92
CA GLU A 188 -14.57 5.10 11.08
C GLU A 188 -13.41 5.31 12.07
N PHE A 189 -12.25 5.72 11.61
CA PHE A 189 -11.15 6.11 12.51
C PHE A 189 -11.48 7.37 13.30
N SER A 190 -12.17 8.35 12.69
CA SER A 190 -12.67 9.54 13.38
C SER A 190 -13.81 9.21 14.33
N ASP A 191 -14.88 8.62 13.79
CA ASP A 191 -16.17 8.53 14.45
C ASP A 191 -16.21 7.41 15.51
N TYR A 192 -15.62 6.26 15.18
CA TYR A 192 -15.59 5.11 16.08
C TYR A 192 -14.32 5.06 16.94
N ALA A 193 -13.15 5.21 16.32
CA ALA A 193 -11.90 5.07 17.06
C ALA A 193 -11.41 6.36 17.71
N GLY A 194 -12.05 7.52 17.45
CA GLY A 194 -11.70 8.81 18.01
C GLY A 194 -10.29 9.28 17.61
N ARG A 195 -9.84 8.92 16.41
CA ARG A 195 -8.54 9.33 15.88
C ARG A 195 -8.66 10.62 15.08
N TYR A 196 -7.62 11.42 15.11
CA TYR A 196 -7.55 12.60 14.26
C TYR A 196 -7.44 12.16 12.80
N ASN A 197 -8.43 12.53 12.00
CA ASN A 197 -8.50 12.20 10.57
C ASN A 197 -7.59 13.14 9.77
N ARG A 198 -6.50 12.60 9.21
CA ARG A 198 -5.58 13.33 8.32
C ARG A 198 -5.94 13.18 6.84
N GLY A 199 -7.02 12.46 6.58
CA GLY A 199 -7.64 12.31 5.27
C GLY A 199 -7.11 11.16 4.42
N VAL A 200 -7.75 11.01 3.27
CA VAL A 200 -7.35 10.10 2.20
C VAL A 200 -6.30 10.79 1.33
N LYS A 201 -5.23 10.08 1.01
CA LYS A 201 -4.07 10.59 0.29
C LYS A 201 -3.68 9.68 -0.87
N GLN A 202 -2.82 10.18 -1.74
CA GLN A 202 -2.28 9.44 -2.87
C GLN A 202 -0.76 9.50 -2.83
N ALA A 203 -0.11 8.35 -3.09
CA ALA A 203 1.33 8.29 -3.29
C ALA A 203 1.72 6.98 -4.02
N GLY A 204 2.96 6.93 -4.49
CA GLY A 204 3.52 5.80 -5.23
C GLY A 204 4.08 4.72 -4.30
N PHE A 205 3.23 3.83 -3.81
CA PHE A 205 3.66 2.69 -2.99
C PHE A 205 3.90 1.46 -3.85
N LEU A 206 5.11 0.89 -3.78
CA LEU A 206 5.47 -0.33 -4.50
C LEU A 206 4.56 -1.51 -4.17
N VAL A 207 4.15 -1.63 -2.91
CA VAL A 207 3.25 -2.69 -2.45
C VAL A 207 1.86 -2.63 -3.09
N LEU A 208 1.41 -1.43 -3.49
CA LEU A 208 0.14 -1.22 -4.18
C LEU A 208 0.28 -1.21 -5.71
N TYR A 209 1.48 -0.94 -6.22
CA TYR A 209 1.71 -0.69 -7.64
C TYR A 209 1.32 -1.87 -8.55
N LYS A 210 1.60 -3.10 -8.12
CA LYS A 210 1.34 -4.31 -8.92
C LYS A 210 0.09 -5.08 -8.49
N THR A 211 -0.76 -4.53 -7.65
CA THR A 211 -2.03 -5.17 -7.27
C THR A 211 -3.05 -5.06 -8.40
N ALA A 212 -3.77 -6.16 -8.67
CA ALA A 212 -4.79 -6.26 -9.73
C ALA A 212 -6.22 -6.17 -9.17
N MET A 213 -6.40 -5.48 -8.04
CA MET A 213 -7.67 -5.27 -7.35
C MET A 213 -7.65 -3.91 -6.63
N PRO A 214 -8.81 -3.42 -6.11
CA PRO A 214 -8.83 -2.29 -5.18
C PRO A 214 -7.88 -2.52 -4.01
N ALA A 215 -7.07 -1.50 -3.69
CA ALA A 215 -5.98 -1.62 -2.72
C ALA A 215 -5.79 -0.32 -1.92
N VAL A 216 -5.56 -0.45 -0.63
CA VAL A 216 -5.29 0.66 0.29
C VAL A 216 -4.10 0.35 1.19
N LEU A 217 -3.36 1.40 1.58
CA LEU A 217 -2.37 1.35 2.65
C LEU A 217 -2.84 2.27 3.77
N ILE A 218 -2.95 1.72 4.98
CA ILE A 218 -3.53 2.38 6.15
C ILE A 218 -2.42 2.70 7.13
N GLU A 219 -2.21 3.96 7.40
CA GLU A 219 -1.38 4.46 8.49
C GLU A 219 -2.26 4.67 9.73
N CYS A 220 -2.25 3.69 10.62
CA CYS A 220 -3.16 3.64 11.77
C CYS A 220 -2.89 4.71 12.84
N GLY A 221 -1.74 5.39 12.78
CA GLY A 221 -1.31 6.42 13.73
C GLY A 221 0.21 6.49 13.79
N PHE A 222 0.74 7.44 14.56
CA PHE A 222 2.18 7.71 14.64
C PHE A 222 2.80 7.06 15.87
N LEU A 223 3.68 6.05 15.68
CA LEU A 223 4.41 5.43 16.79
C LEU A 223 5.41 6.38 17.46
N THR A 224 5.84 7.43 16.76
CA THR A 224 6.72 8.47 17.31
C THR A 224 5.99 9.47 18.21
N HIS A 225 4.66 9.40 18.31
CA HIS A 225 3.83 10.23 19.18
C HIS A 225 3.42 9.42 20.42
N GLU A 226 3.99 9.74 21.57
CA GLU A 226 3.84 8.94 22.80
C GLU A 226 2.39 8.57 23.17
N PRO A 227 1.38 9.48 23.12
CA PRO A 227 0.00 9.11 23.38
C PRO A 227 -0.57 8.09 22.39
N GLU A 228 -0.20 8.19 21.09
CA GLU A 228 -0.66 7.23 20.09
C GLU A 228 0.07 5.89 20.21
N GLU A 229 1.37 5.91 20.48
CA GLU A 229 2.10 4.68 20.78
C GLU A 229 1.46 3.91 21.92
N LYS A 230 1.15 4.57 23.05
CA LYS A 230 0.48 3.95 24.20
C LYS A 230 -0.88 3.32 23.81
N PHE A 231 -1.62 3.97 22.94
CA PHE A 231 -2.90 3.47 22.44
C PHE A 231 -2.69 2.29 21.49
N LEU A 232 -1.81 2.42 20.51
CA LEU A 232 -1.58 1.41 19.47
C LEU A 232 -0.83 0.17 19.99
N ASN A 233 0.02 0.34 21.01
CA ASN A 233 0.79 -0.75 21.62
C ASN A 233 0.03 -1.48 22.74
N ASN A 234 -1.29 -1.43 22.76
CA ASN A 234 -2.11 -2.21 23.68
C ASN A 234 -3.27 -2.91 22.96
N GLU A 235 -3.71 -4.02 23.52
CA GLU A 235 -4.75 -4.88 22.93
C GLU A 235 -6.08 -4.14 22.67
N LYS A 236 -6.49 -3.23 23.55
CA LYS A 236 -7.73 -2.47 23.39
C LYS A 236 -7.62 -1.50 22.22
N GLY A 237 -6.50 -0.78 22.09
CA GLY A 237 -6.26 0.14 20.98
C GLY A 237 -6.20 -0.60 19.64
N GLN A 238 -5.44 -1.70 19.57
CA GLN A 238 -5.37 -2.56 18.37
C GLN A 238 -6.74 -3.11 17.99
N GLY A 239 -7.51 -3.57 18.99
CA GLY A 239 -8.88 -4.05 18.77
C GLY A 239 -9.81 -2.95 18.26
N THR A 240 -9.67 -1.72 18.79
CA THR A 240 -10.45 -0.55 18.33
C THR A 240 -10.12 -0.22 16.87
N MET A 241 -8.84 -0.17 16.50
CA MET A 241 -8.42 0.08 15.11
C MET A 241 -8.89 -1.01 14.15
N ALA A 242 -8.71 -2.29 14.51
CA ALA A 242 -9.20 -3.41 13.72
C ALA A 242 -10.73 -3.39 13.54
N THR A 243 -11.47 -2.99 14.59
CA THR A 243 -12.93 -2.85 14.52
C THR A 243 -13.36 -1.71 13.59
N ALA A 244 -12.67 -0.57 13.64
CA ALA A 244 -12.94 0.55 12.74
C ALA A 244 -12.71 0.14 11.26
N ILE A 245 -11.60 -0.53 10.95
CA ILE A 245 -11.34 -1.04 9.60
C ILE A 245 -12.40 -2.07 9.19
N PHE A 246 -12.82 -2.96 10.10
CA PHE A 246 -13.86 -3.94 9.81
C PHE A 246 -15.22 -3.28 9.51
N ARG A 247 -15.59 -2.23 10.24
CA ARG A 247 -16.82 -1.46 10.00
C ARG A 247 -16.79 -0.79 8.63
N ALA A 248 -15.67 -0.14 8.29
CA ALA A 248 -15.44 0.43 6.97
C ALA A 248 -15.51 -0.61 5.85
N PHE A 249 -14.91 -1.79 6.06
CA PHE A 249 -15.01 -2.92 5.13
C PHE A 249 -16.46 -3.39 4.93
N LYS A 250 -17.24 -3.45 6.00
CA LYS A 250 -18.66 -3.84 5.93
C LYS A 250 -19.47 -2.89 5.04
N GLU A 251 -19.29 -1.58 5.22
CA GLU A 251 -19.95 -0.56 4.40
C GLU A 251 -19.50 -0.66 2.95
N TYR A 252 -18.19 -0.69 2.72
CA TYR A 252 -17.62 -0.89 1.39
C TYR A 252 -18.17 -2.13 0.67
N LYS A 253 -18.29 -3.26 1.39
CA LYS A 253 -18.85 -4.50 0.83
C LYS A 253 -20.30 -4.30 0.38
N ILE A 254 -21.13 -3.63 1.19
CA ILE A 254 -22.51 -3.34 0.86
C ILE A 254 -22.60 -2.50 -0.41
N ASP A 255 -21.81 -1.42 -0.50
CA ASP A 255 -21.83 -0.50 -1.63
C ASP A 255 -21.35 -1.17 -2.93
N MET A 256 -20.27 -1.96 -2.83
CA MET A 256 -19.74 -2.68 -3.98
C MET A 256 -20.69 -3.76 -4.52
N GLU A 257 -21.40 -4.46 -3.63
CA GLU A 257 -22.33 -5.51 -4.00
C GLU A 257 -23.69 -4.95 -4.46
N ALA A 258 -24.11 -3.80 -3.93
CA ALA A 258 -25.31 -3.09 -4.39
C ALA A 258 -25.06 -2.35 -5.72
N GLY A 259 -23.90 -1.71 -5.89
CA GLY A 259 -23.54 -0.97 -7.10
C GLY A 259 -23.32 -1.86 -8.34
N GLY A 260 -23.12 -3.17 -8.13
CA GLY A 260 -23.08 -4.15 -9.22
C GLY A 260 -24.38 -4.23 -10.03
N GLU A 261 -25.49 -3.70 -9.51
CA GLU A 261 -26.75 -3.59 -10.24
C GLU A 261 -26.87 -2.30 -11.09
N SER A 262 -26.05 -1.28 -10.86
CA SER A 262 -26.29 0.07 -11.41
C SER A 262 -25.22 0.64 -12.37
N SER A 263 -23.97 0.18 -12.38
CA SER A 263 -22.96 0.78 -13.29
C SER A 263 -21.70 -0.08 -13.41
N SER A 264 -21.72 -1.08 -14.30
CA SER A 264 -20.48 -1.50 -14.93
C SER A 264 -20.21 -0.56 -16.09
N PRO A 265 -19.11 0.21 -16.14
CA PRO A 265 -18.61 0.66 -17.41
C PRO A 265 -18.25 -0.62 -18.18
N GLU A 266 -18.87 -0.76 -19.36
CA GLU A 266 -18.51 -1.80 -20.34
C GLU A 266 -17.00 -1.78 -20.53
N PRO A 267 -16.27 -2.88 -20.37
CA PRO A 267 -14.84 -2.87 -20.57
C PRO A 267 -14.57 -2.49 -22.02
N ALA A 268 -14.07 -1.29 -22.23
CA ALA A 268 -13.51 -0.90 -23.51
C ALA A 268 -12.49 -1.98 -23.88
N GLY A 269 -12.78 -2.70 -24.98
CA GLY A 269 -12.03 -3.74 -25.64
C GLY A 269 -10.83 -4.28 -24.87
N GLN A 270 -11.01 -5.43 -24.23
CA GLN A 270 -9.88 -6.18 -23.70
C GLN A 270 -8.98 -6.58 -24.88
N GLU A 271 -7.84 -5.90 -25.03
CA GLU A 271 -6.70 -6.57 -25.64
C GLU A 271 -6.42 -7.84 -24.82
N PRO A 272 -6.14 -8.98 -25.47
CA PRO A 272 -5.87 -10.21 -24.76
C PRO A 272 -4.73 -9.96 -23.77
N ARG A 273 -4.97 -10.24 -22.49
CA ARG A 273 -3.92 -10.20 -21.46
C ARG A 273 -2.77 -11.05 -21.98
N PRO A 274 -1.51 -10.55 -21.94
CA PRO A 274 -0.39 -11.42 -22.17
C PRO A 274 -0.48 -12.56 -21.16
N ASP A 275 -0.44 -13.78 -21.68
CA ASP A 275 -0.40 -15.01 -20.90
C ASP A 275 0.61 -14.86 -19.75
N PRO A 276 0.30 -15.22 -18.51
CA PRO A 276 1.27 -15.19 -17.44
C PRO A 276 2.47 -16.02 -17.91
N ARG A 277 3.66 -15.41 -17.94
CA ARG A 277 4.88 -16.16 -18.27
C ARG A 277 4.90 -17.41 -17.39
N PRO A 278 5.16 -18.60 -17.98
CA PRO A 278 5.26 -19.81 -17.20
C PRO A 278 6.29 -19.57 -16.08
N ASP A 279 5.96 -20.05 -14.90
CA ASP A 279 6.84 -19.99 -13.74
C ASP A 279 8.26 -20.46 -14.15
N PRO A 280 9.32 -19.81 -13.66
CA PRO A 280 10.67 -20.26 -13.94
C PRO A 280 10.78 -21.72 -13.47
N VAL A 281 11.11 -22.61 -14.42
CA VAL A 281 11.36 -24.02 -14.16
C VAL A 281 12.42 -24.10 -13.06
N PRO A 282 12.20 -24.79 -11.95
CA PRO A 282 13.19 -24.94 -10.91
C PRO A 282 14.47 -25.55 -11.51
N PRO A 283 15.66 -25.09 -11.11
CA PRO A 283 16.90 -25.62 -11.65
C PRO A 283 16.96 -27.15 -11.41
N PRO A 284 17.53 -27.92 -12.34
CA PRO A 284 17.60 -29.37 -12.21
C PRO A 284 18.33 -29.74 -10.92
N VAL A 285 17.72 -30.60 -10.14
CA VAL A 285 18.32 -31.19 -8.94
C VAL A 285 19.54 -32.00 -9.38
N ILE A 286 20.72 -31.46 -9.15
CA ILE A 286 21.97 -32.20 -9.32
C ILE A 286 21.98 -33.24 -8.22
N LYS A 287 21.81 -34.52 -8.57
CA LYS A 287 22.00 -35.63 -7.68
C LYS A 287 23.50 -35.68 -7.32
N ASP A 288 23.83 -35.41 -6.07
CA ASP A 288 25.17 -35.56 -5.53
C ASP A 288 25.66 -36.98 -5.78
N THR A 289 26.56 -37.11 -6.72
CA THR A 289 27.35 -38.36 -6.87
C THR A 289 28.44 -38.28 -5.83
N VAL A 290 28.27 -39.08 -4.79
CA VAL A 290 29.27 -39.30 -3.71
C VAL A 290 30.54 -39.82 -4.34
N ILE A 291 31.54 -38.97 -4.53
CA ILE A 291 32.91 -39.40 -4.81
C ILE A 291 33.59 -39.66 -3.46
N LYS A 292 33.81 -40.93 -3.13
CA LYS A 292 34.64 -41.37 -2.02
C LYS A 292 36.08 -41.05 -2.36
N THR A 293 36.71 -40.12 -1.62
CA THR A 293 38.16 -39.96 -1.57
C THR A 293 38.68 -40.59 -0.27
N PRO A 294 39.85 -41.26 -0.31
CA PRO A 294 40.34 -42.06 0.81
C PRO A 294 40.96 -41.23 1.93
N VAL A 295 40.73 -41.72 3.14
CA VAL A 295 41.30 -41.24 4.38
C VAL A 295 42.82 -41.39 4.35
N SER A 296 43.59 -40.35 4.63
CA SER A 296 45.00 -40.41 4.99
C SER A 296 45.19 -39.92 6.42
N GLU A 297 45.97 -40.64 7.14
CA GLU A 297 46.16 -40.74 8.56
C GLU A 297 47.12 -39.65 9.11
N THR A 298 46.75 -39.15 10.28
CA THR A 298 47.55 -38.66 11.42
C THR A 298 48.72 -37.68 11.25
N ALA A 299 48.62 -36.53 11.99
CA ALA A 299 49.70 -35.99 12.81
C ALA A 299 49.18 -35.01 13.90
N PRO A 300 49.88 -34.78 15.01
CA PRO A 300 49.30 -34.44 16.30
C PRO A 300 49.13 -32.94 16.58
N VAL A 301 48.15 -32.70 17.45
CA VAL A 301 47.77 -31.41 18.04
C VAL A 301 48.94 -30.75 18.76
N LYS A 302 49.31 -29.52 18.39
CA LYS A 302 50.08 -28.61 19.21
C LYS A 302 49.14 -27.59 19.85
N THR A 303 49.12 -27.57 21.16
CA THR A 303 48.46 -26.59 22.02
C THR A 303 49.05 -25.20 21.82
N ASN A 304 48.23 -24.21 21.52
CA ASN A 304 48.60 -22.78 21.56
C ASN A 304 48.24 -22.16 22.91
N PRO A 305 49.09 -21.25 23.43
CA PRO A 305 48.85 -20.54 24.69
C PRO A 305 47.81 -19.43 24.58
N ALA A 306 47.25 -19.07 25.73
CA ALA A 306 46.21 -18.09 25.93
C ALA A 306 46.50 -16.67 25.33
N PRO A 307 45.48 -15.94 24.90
CA PRO A 307 45.70 -14.61 24.33
C PRO A 307 46.01 -13.56 25.40
N GLU A 308 47.06 -12.85 25.15
CA GLU A 308 47.57 -11.68 25.87
C GLU A 308 46.57 -10.49 25.73
N LYS A 309 46.34 -9.77 26.84
CA LYS A 309 45.48 -8.57 26.90
C LYS A 309 46.09 -7.46 26.07
N THR A 310 45.50 -7.12 24.94
CA THR A 310 45.81 -5.91 24.17
C THR A 310 45.00 -4.74 24.70
N THR A 311 45.74 -3.71 25.15
CA THR A 311 45.21 -2.38 25.47
C THR A 311 44.61 -1.73 24.24
N PRO A 312 43.49 -0.97 24.39
CA PRO A 312 42.86 -0.26 23.26
C PRO A 312 43.75 0.88 22.75
N PRO A 313 43.74 1.15 21.42
CA PRO A 313 44.51 2.23 20.85
C PRO A 313 43.99 3.61 21.29
N PRO A 314 44.83 4.65 21.36
CA PRO A 314 44.44 6.00 21.78
C PRO A 314 43.51 6.66 20.75
N ALA A 315 42.57 7.48 21.24
CA ALA A 315 41.60 8.22 20.45
C ALA A 315 42.30 9.13 19.42
N PRO A 316 41.78 9.30 18.19
CA PRO A 316 42.36 10.17 17.19
C PRO A 316 42.26 11.64 17.61
N ALA A 317 43.32 12.37 17.34
CA ALA A 317 43.43 13.81 17.58
C ALA A 317 42.36 14.62 16.80
N PRO A 318 41.86 15.76 17.31
CA PRO A 318 40.89 16.57 16.62
C PRO A 318 41.45 17.13 15.32
N LYS A 319 40.69 17.00 14.24
CA LYS A 319 40.99 17.58 12.93
C LYS A 319 40.97 19.11 13.03
N PRO A 320 41.90 19.81 12.35
CA PRO A 320 41.92 21.27 12.33
C PRO A 320 40.66 21.82 11.67
N ALA A 321 40.10 22.88 12.25
CA ALA A 321 38.95 23.60 11.76
C ALA A 321 39.23 24.14 10.34
N ILE A 322 38.39 23.68 9.38
CA ILE A 322 38.39 24.23 8.02
C ILE A 322 37.72 25.61 8.12
N LYS A 323 38.44 26.66 7.79
CA LYS A 323 37.89 28.00 7.63
C LYS A 323 36.94 27.97 6.42
N GLU A 324 35.68 28.33 6.64
CA GLU A 324 34.69 28.51 5.58
C GLU A 324 35.22 29.58 4.58
N PRO A 325 35.11 29.33 3.26
CA PRO A 325 35.37 30.36 2.28
C PRO A 325 34.26 31.43 2.34
N VAL A 326 34.64 32.66 2.47
CA VAL A 326 33.78 33.84 2.30
C VAL A 326 33.30 33.82 0.84
N VAL A 327 32.05 33.39 0.61
CA VAL A 327 31.40 33.48 -0.70
C VAL A 327 30.96 34.95 -0.87
N SER A 328 31.60 35.67 -1.79
CA SER A 328 31.08 36.95 -2.26
C SER A 328 29.73 36.73 -2.94
N GLU A 329 28.75 37.48 -2.52
CA GLU A 329 27.37 37.50 -3.04
C GLU A 329 27.39 37.97 -4.52
N ALA A 330 27.53 37.01 -5.45
CA ALA A 330 27.25 37.24 -6.87
C ALA A 330 25.76 37.05 -7.08
N ALA A 331 25.05 38.09 -7.49
CA ALA A 331 23.65 38.12 -7.75
C ALA A 331 23.24 36.97 -8.67
N ASN A 332 22.54 35.99 -8.14
CA ASN A 332 21.94 34.89 -8.89
C ASN A 332 20.78 35.49 -9.68
N PRO A 333 20.69 35.33 -11.02
CA PRO A 333 19.53 35.73 -11.76
C PRO A 333 18.33 34.89 -11.25
N ALA A 334 17.32 35.55 -10.71
CA ALA A 334 16.10 34.91 -10.24
C ALA A 334 15.45 34.17 -11.39
N VAL A 335 15.37 32.85 -11.28
CA VAL A 335 14.63 32.01 -12.23
C VAL A 335 13.17 32.09 -11.83
N TYR A 336 12.35 32.74 -12.66
CA TYR A 336 10.93 32.82 -12.47
C TYR A 336 10.27 31.64 -13.19
N ILE A 337 9.61 30.77 -12.44
CA ILE A 337 8.75 29.70 -13.00
C ILE A 337 7.34 30.26 -13.04
N THR A 338 6.80 30.49 -14.26
CA THR A 338 5.41 30.88 -14.45
C THR A 338 4.56 29.64 -14.58
N ILE A 339 3.64 29.41 -13.65
CA ILE A 339 2.66 28.33 -13.69
C ILE A 339 1.31 28.94 -14.11
N GLN A 340 0.77 28.47 -15.22
CA GLN A 340 -0.59 28.83 -15.62
C GLN A 340 -1.58 28.02 -14.78
N ILE A 341 -2.25 28.68 -13.81
CA ILE A 341 -3.20 28.06 -12.87
C ILE A 341 -4.67 28.07 -13.36
N GLY A 342 -4.90 28.64 -14.52
CA GLY A 342 -6.22 28.64 -15.16
C GLY A 342 -6.19 29.28 -16.54
N ALA A 343 -7.10 28.84 -17.38
CA ALA A 343 -7.39 29.48 -18.66
C ALA A 343 -8.89 29.76 -18.72
N SER A 344 -9.29 31.03 -18.93
CA SER A 344 -10.67 31.40 -19.03
C SER A 344 -10.97 32.07 -20.39
N LYS A 345 -12.19 31.86 -20.86
CA LYS A 345 -12.70 32.54 -22.04
C LYS A 345 -13.17 33.98 -21.73
N ASN A 346 -13.25 34.36 -20.46
CA ASN A 346 -13.63 35.70 -20.01
C ASN A 346 -12.60 36.28 -19.03
N PRO A 347 -11.58 37.02 -19.57
CA PRO A 347 -10.46 37.51 -18.77
C PRO A 347 -10.82 38.53 -17.69
N GLN A 348 -11.97 39.23 -17.82
CA GLN A 348 -12.37 40.21 -16.81
C GLN A 348 -12.88 39.58 -15.49
N VAL A 349 -13.46 38.42 -15.54
CA VAL A 349 -13.99 37.73 -14.34
C VAL A 349 -12.87 37.12 -13.55
N ASP A 350 -11.84 36.61 -14.21
CA ASP A 350 -10.75 35.91 -13.55
C ASP A 350 -9.70 36.84 -12.94
N ASN A 351 -9.47 38.02 -13.51
CA ASN A 351 -8.58 39.01 -12.91
C ASN A 351 -9.03 39.43 -11.51
N ALA A 352 -10.34 39.51 -11.27
CA ALA A 352 -10.88 39.82 -9.94
C ALA A 352 -10.66 38.67 -8.93
N LYS A 353 -10.60 37.40 -9.40
CA LYS A 353 -10.40 36.22 -8.58
C LYS A 353 -8.94 36.08 -8.10
N TYR A 354 -7.99 36.48 -8.95
CA TYR A 354 -6.57 36.33 -8.66
C TYR A 354 -5.88 37.60 -8.14
N ALA A 355 -6.56 38.76 -8.19
CA ALA A 355 -6.03 40.05 -7.73
C ALA A 355 -5.67 40.11 -6.23
N LYS A 356 -6.07 39.09 -5.43
CA LYS A 356 -5.79 39.02 -4.00
C LYS A 356 -4.63 38.03 -3.67
N MET A 357 -3.98 37.46 -4.68
CA MET A 357 -2.88 36.51 -4.47
C MET A 357 -1.55 37.22 -4.72
N ASP A 358 -0.73 37.30 -3.68
CA ASP A 358 0.59 37.90 -3.79
C ASP A 358 1.46 37.12 -4.79
N GLY A 359 2.09 37.85 -5.72
CA GLY A 359 2.98 37.29 -6.74
C GLY A 359 2.30 36.82 -8.03
N VAL A 360 0.97 36.91 -8.16
CA VAL A 360 0.25 36.60 -9.41
C VAL A 360 0.13 37.85 -10.26
N ARG A 361 0.60 37.80 -11.51
CA ARG A 361 0.39 38.87 -12.53
C ARG A 361 -0.70 38.44 -13.50
N PRO A 362 -1.58 39.34 -13.89
CA PRO A 362 -2.67 39.10 -14.86
C PRO A 362 -2.15 38.73 -16.25
#